data_e86fd11dc479bc8fb30f1de7e53392b4
#
_entry.id   e86fd11dc479bc8fb30f1de7e53392b4
#
_cell.length_a   1.000
_cell.length_b   1.000
_cell.length_c   1.000
_cell.angle_alpha   90.00
_cell.angle_beta   90.00
_cell.angle_gamma   90.00
#
_symmetry.space_group_name_H-M   'P 1'
#
loop_
_entity.id
_entity.type
_entity.pdbx_description
1 polymer ?
#
loop_
_entity_poly.entity_id
_entity_poly.type
_entity_poly.pdbx_seq_one_letter_code
_entity_poly.pdbx_strand_id
1 'polypeptide(L)'
;MGSEMCIRDSGRVVAEAKAAVKEAIKPGATSAEMDALAEEVIRSNGAIPSFKGYKPTPSMPFPATICFSFNEELVHGIPGNRKIEEGDIVSVDFGAIVEGFHGDSAFTVGVGEISEEAQRLIDVTSQSLYEGIKKAVVGGRLTDISHAVQEYAEGCSFSVVREYVGHGIGRSLHEEPQVPNYGSPGRGPLLKSGMALALSLIHI
;
A
#
# COMPACT_ATOMS: atom_id res chain seq x y z
N MET A 1 -14.35 -13.02 -16.99
CA MET A 1 -13.11 -12.65 -17.74
C MET A 1 -12.86 -11.13 -17.73
N GLY A 2 -13.87 -10.25 -17.74
CA GLY A 2 -13.65 -8.79 -17.78
C GLY A 2 -13.03 -8.20 -16.51
N SER A 3 -13.53 -8.51 -15.31
CA SER A 3 -13.10 -7.89 -14.04
C SER A 3 -11.66 -8.21 -13.63
N GLU A 4 -11.18 -9.43 -13.88
CA GLU A 4 -9.79 -9.81 -13.57
C GLU A 4 -8.79 -9.09 -14.45
N MET A 5 -9.11 -8.84 -15.70
CA MET A 5 -8.27 -8.04 -16.61
C MET A 5 -8.19 -6.59 -16.14
N CYS A 6 -9.31 -5.97 -15.76
CA CYS A 6 -9.34 -4.58 -15.31
C CYS A 6 -8.56 -4.35 -14.01
N ILE A 7 -8.62 -5.28 -13.03
CA ILE A 7 -7.81 -5.22 -11.81
C ILE A 7 -6.31 -5.35 -12.13
N ARG A 8 -5.94 -6.21 -13.06
CA ARG A 8 -4.54 -6.32 -13.51
C ARG A 8 -4.07 -5.06 -14.24
N ASP A 9 -4.94 -4.45 -15.04
CA ASP A 9 -4.61 -3.21 -15.75
C ASP A 9 -4.45 -2.04 -14.77
N SER A 10 -5.33 -1.89 -13.79
CA SER A 10 -5.14 -0.89 -12.74
C SER A 10 -3.88 -1.15 -11.91
N GLY A 11 -3.60 -2.41 -11.56
CA GLY A 11 -2.36 -2.80 -10.89
C GLY A 11 -1.10 -2.49 -11.72
N ARG A 12 -1.15 -2.65 -13.06
CA ARG A 12 -0.04 -2.28 -13.95
C ARG A 12 0.20 -0.77 -13.95
N VAL A 13 -0.86 0.04 -14.05
CA VAL A 13 -0.75 1.51 -13.98
C VAL A 13 -0.16 1.96 -12.64
N VAL A 14 -0.62 1.36 -11.53
CA VAL A 14 -0.04 1.61 -10.20
C VAL A 14 1.45 1.24 -10.18
N ALA A 15 1.83 0.10 -10.74
CA ALA A 15 3.24 -0.33 -10.78
C ALA A 15 4.13 0.64 -11.60
N GLU A 16 3.63 1.18 -12.71
CA GLU A 16 4.33 2.18 -13.52
C GLU A 16 4.49 3.50 -12.74
N ALA A 17 3.44 3.99 -12.06
CA ALA A 17 3.51 5.18 -11.23
C ALA A 17 4.48 5.00 -10.06
N LYS A 18 4.46 3.84 -9.39
CA LYS A 18 5.41 3.47 -8.33
C LYS A 18 6.86 3.51 -8.83
N ALA A 19 7.14 2.94 -9.99
CA ALA A 19 8.49 2.91 -10.56
C ALA A 19 9.00 4.33 -10.85
N ALA A 20 8.19 5.17 -11.49
CA ALA A 20 8.54 6.54 -11.82
C ALA A 20 8.81 7.39 -10.56
N VAL A 21 7.93 7.33 -9.58
CA VAL A 21 8.10 8.07 -8.32
C VAL A 21 9.30 7.56 -7.53
N LYS A 22 9.50 6.25 -7.46
CA LYS A 22 10.65 5.66 -6.76
C LYS A 22 11.99 6.13 -7.34
N GLU A 23 12.09 6.24 -8.67
CA GLU A 23 13.27 6.76 -9.36
C GLU A 23 13.49 8.26 -9.12
N ALA A 24 12.40 9.02 -8.94
CA ALA A 24 12.44 10.46 -8.72
C ALA A 24 12.75 10.86 -7.25
N ILE A 25 12.59 9.94 -6.29
CA ILE A 25 12.88 10.18 -4.87
C ILE A 25 14.39 10.43 -4.69
N LYS A 26 14.72 11.66 -4.25
CA LYS A 26 16.09 12.07 -3.95
C LYS A 26 16.07 13.28 -3.01
N PRO A 27 17.17 13.55 -2.28
CA PRO A 27 17.30 14.75 -1.47
C PRO A 27 17.04 16.02 -2.27
N GLY A 28 16.24 16.92 -1.68
CA GLY A 28 15.87 18.22 -2.27
C GLY A 28 14.59 18.22 -3.09
N ALA A 29 14.11 17.08 -3.59
CA ALA A 29 12.79 16.95 -4.19
C ALA A 29 11.69 17.12 -3.13
N THR A 30 10.48 17.49 -3.54
CA THR A 30 9.33 17.64 -2.64
C THR A 30 8.31 16.53 -2.83
N SER A 31 7.54 16.21 -1.80
CA SER A 31 6.44 15.24 -1.94
C SER A 31 5.34 15.73 -2.90
N ALA A 32 5.17 17.05 -3.08
CA ALA A 32 4.26 17.60 -4.08
C ALA A 32 4.72 17.31 -5.53
N GLU A 33 6.03 17.32 -5.79
CA GLU A 33 6.57 16.91 -7.10
C GLU A 33 6.33 15.42 -7.36
N MET A 34 6.42 14.58 -6.32
CA MET A 34 6.10 13.15 -6.42
C MET A 34 4.62 12.91 -6.71
N ASP A 35 3.73 13.69 -6.08
CA ASP A 35 2.29 13.63 -6.34
C ASP A 35 1.95 14.02 -7.78
N ALA A 36 2.54 15.11 -8.28
CA ALA A 36 2.35 15.57 -9.65
C ALA A 36 2.83 14.53 -10.68
N LEU A 37 4.00 13.92 -10.44
CA LEU A 37 4.54 12.86 -11.29
C LEU A 37 3.63 11.62 -11.30
N ALA A 38 3.15 11.20 -10.14
CA ALA A 38 2.23 10.07 -10.03
C ALA A 38 0.91 10.36 -10.79
N GLU A 39 0.35 11.56 -10.67
CA GLU A 39 -0.86 11.97 -11.39
C GLU A 39 -0.63 11.96 -12.91
N GLU A 40 0.50 12.47 -13.37
CA GLU A 40 0.86 12.45 -14.79
C GLU A 40 0.92 11.02 -15.36
N VAL A 41 1.62 10.12 -14.68
CA VAL A 41 1.73 8.71 -15.11
C VAL A 41 0.37 8.02 -15.11
N ILE A 42 -0.43 8.17 -14.04
CA ILE A 42 -1.76 7.55 -13.96
C ILE A 42 -2.66 8.06 -15.08
N ARG A 43 -2.71 9.38 -15.32
CA ARG A 43 -3.56 9.97 -16.35
C ARG A 43 -3.10 9.69 -17.78
N SER A 44 -1.81 9.63 -18.03
CA SER A 44 -1.26 9.28 -19.35
C SER A 44 -1.59 7.84 -19.77
N ASN A 45 -1.83 6.96 -18.79
CA ASN A 45 -2.35 5.60 -19.00
C ASN A 45 -3.89 5.54 -19.13
N GLY A 46 -4.59 6.68 -19.20
CA GLY A 46 -6.05 6.74 -19.30
C GLY A 46 -6.77 6.34 -18.00
N ALA A 47 -6.05 6.23 -16.88
CA ALA A 47 -6.59 5.88 -15.58
C ALA A 47 -6.94 7.12 -14.74
N ILE A 48 -7.67 6.89 -13.66
CA ILE A 48 -8.08 7.93 -12.70
C ILE A 48 -7.40 7.64 -11.36
N PRO A 49 -6.80 8.66 -10.67
CA PRO A 49 -6.30 8.49 -9.31
C PRO A 49 -7.41 8.05 -8.35
N SER A 50 -7.17 6.99 -7.55
CA SER A 50 -8.17 6.45 -6.62
C SER A 50 -8.37 7.32 -5.39
N PHE A 51 -7.30 7.99 -4.92
CA PHE A 51 -7.34 8.70 -3.64
C PHE A 51 -7.82 10.15 -3.77
N LYS A 52 -7.50 10.82 -4.89
CA LYS A 52 -7.88 12.22 -5.11
C LYS A 52 -9.39 12.40 -5.13
N GLY A 53 -9.92 13.11 -4.14
CA GLY A 53 -11.35 13.29 -3.97
C GLY A 53 -12.06 12.18 -3.19
N TYR A 54 -11.34 11.13 -2.73
CA TYR A 54 -11.91 10.05 -1.92
C TYR A 54 -12.42 10.57 -0.57
N LYS A 55 -13.64 10.16 -0.22
CA LYS A 55 -14.36 10.53 1.01
C LYS A 55 -14.86 9.29 1.73
N PRO A 56 -14.09 8.69 2.64
CA PRO A 56 -14.57 7.54 3.41
C PRO A 56 -15.64 7.92 4.45
N THR A 57 -15.68 9.21 4.85
CA THR A 57 -16.63 9.78 5.82
C THR A 57 -17.10 11.16 5.32
N PRO A 58 -18.07 11.85 5.96
CA PRO A 58 -18.46 13.22 5.62
C PRO A 58 -17.34 14.27 5.76
N SER A 59 -16.13 13.87 6.09
CA SER A 59 -14.94 14.72 6.14
C SER A 59 -14.57 15.32 4.78
N MET A 60 -13.56 16.18 4.78
CA MET A 60 -13.00 16.73 3.52
C MET A 60 -12.44 15.60 2.64
N PRO A 61 -12.60 15.70 1.31
CA PRO A 61 -12.02 14.75 0.40
C PRO A 61 -10.48 14.77 0.49
N PHE A 62 -9.85 13.63 0.29
CA PHE A 62 -8.39 13.57 0.23
C PHE A 62 -7.90 14.42 -0.96
N PRO A 63 -6.93 15.33 -0.76
CA PRO A 63 -6.64 16.36 -1.76
C PRO A 63 -5.66 15.92 -2.85
N ALA A 64 -4.98 14.80 -2.70
CA ALA A 64 -3.82 14.39 -3.49
C ALA A 64 -4.02 13.05 -4.22
N THR A 65 -3.16 12.77 -5.18
CA THR A 65 -3.15 11.54 -5.98
C THR A 65 -2.56 10.36 -5.22
N ILE A 66 -1.52 10.63 -4.42
CA ILE A 66 -0.82 9.64 -3.60
C ILE A 66 -0.87 10.03 -2.12
N CYS A 67 -0.65 9.07 -1.22
CA CYS A 67 -0.23 9.38 0.14
C CYS A 67 1.30 9.37 0.20
N PHE A 68 1.90 10.33 0.89
CA PHE A 68 3.34 10.43 1.04
C PHE A 68 3.67 10.74 2.50
N SER A 69 4.19 9.74 3.19
CA SER A 69 4.46 9.80 4.63
C SER A 69 5.96 9.75 4.89
N PHE A 70 6.44 10.59 5.80
CA PHE A 70 7.86 10.69 6.18
C PHE A 70 8.10 10.09 7.55
N ASN A 71 9.12 9.28 7.68
CA ASN A 71 9.66 8.79 8.95
C ASN A 71 8.56 8.20 9.86
N GLU A 72 8.25 8.88 10.97
CA GLU A 72 7.23 8.47 11.95
C GLU A 72 5.77 8.69 11.51
N GLU A 73 5.54 9.34 10.38
CA GLU A 73 4.20 9.43 9.80
C GLU A 73 3.76 8.06 9.31
N LEU A 74 2.82 7.46 10.00
CA LEU A 74 2.43 6.08 9.75
C LEU A 74 1.83 5.88 8.35
N VAL A 75 0.75 6.62 8.02
CA VAL A 75 0.05 6.57 6.73
C VAL A 75 -0.68 7.87 6.43
N HIS A 76 -1.23 7.96 5.21
CA HIS A 76 -2.12 9.03 4.75
C HIS A 76 -1.48 10.43 4.80
N GLY A 77 -0.14 10.53 4.79
CA GLY A 77 0.55 11.78 4.66
C GLY A 77 0.11 12.52 3.39
N ILE A 78 -0.19 13.83 3.53
CA ILE A 78 -0.63 14.65 2.41
C ILE A 78 0.61 15.26 1.75
N PRO A 79 0.84 15.01 0.45
CA PRO A 79 1.94 15.63 -0.29
C PRO A 79 1.94 17.16 -0.20
N GLY A 80 3.13 17.73 -0.03
CA GLY A 80 3.30 19.17 0.14
C GLY A 80 4.72 19.64 -0.20
N ASN A 81 5.06 20.84 0.26
CA ASN A 81 6.36 21.48 -0.05
C ASN A 81 7.52 21.00 0.85
N ARG A 82 7.29 20.04 1.75
CA ARG A 82 8.37 19.42 2.53
C ARG A 82 9.34 18.77 1.57
N LYS A 83 10.62 19.10 1.73
CA LYS A 83 11.71 18.49 0.96
C LYS A 83 12.07 17.15 1.57
N ILE A 84 12.38 16.24 0.71
CA ILE A 84 12.98 14.95 1.05
C ILE A 84 14.44 15.22 1.43
N GLU A 85 14.90 14.64 2.53
CA GLU A 85 16.26 14.82 3.04
C GLU A 85 17.00 13.48 3.06
N GLU A 86 18.33 13.56 3.06
CA GLU A 86 19.20 12.40 3.28
C GLU A 86 18.91 11.77 4.65
N GLY A 87 18.73 10.46 4.70
CA GLY A 87 18.39 9.74 5.93
C GLY A 87 16.90 9.58 6.17
N ASP A 88 16.02 10.24 5.40
CA ASP A 88 14.57 10.01 5.50
C ASP A 88 14.20 8.59 5.11
N ILE A 89 13.15 8.07 5.73
CA ILE A 89 12.37 6.95 5.23
C ILE A 89 11.08 7.52 4.68
N VAL A 90 10.72 7.16 3.45
CA VAL A 90 9.47 7.62 2.85
C VAL A 90 8.60 6.43 2.46
N SER A 91 7.34 6.49 2.89
CA SER A 91 6.29 5.54 2.53
C SER A 91 5.34 6.21 1.55
N VAL A 92 5.16 5.60 0.39
CA VAL A 92 4.33 6.17 -0.67
C VAL A 92 3.28 5.16 -1.09
N ASP A 93 2.01 5.59 -1.10
CA ASP A 93 0.86 4.76 -1.40
C ASP A 93 0.13 5.29 -2.64
N PHE A 94 -0.28 4.38 -3.53
CA PHE A 94 -0.80 4.66 -4.86
C PHE A 94 -2.10 3.92 -5.12
N GLY A 95 -3.06 4.61 -5.69
CA GLY A 95 -4.26 3.99 -6.19
C GLY A 95 -4.64 4.50 -7.58
N ALA A 96 -5.04 3.59 -8.47
CA ALA A 96 -5.53 3.92 -9.80
C ALA A 96 -6.79 3.15 -10.15
N ILE A 97 -7.66 3.78 -10.96
CA ILE A 97 -8.90 3.18 -11.45
C ILE A 97 -8.80 3.01 -12.96
N VAL A 98 -8.98 1.77 -13.44
CA VAL A 98 -9.12 1.44 -14.85
C VAL A 98 -10.44 0.72 -15.05
N GLU A 99 -11.28 1.21 -15.96
CA GLU A 99 -12.62 0.65 -16.26
C GLU A 99 -13.49 0.42 -15.01
N GLY A 100 -13.36 1.30 -13.99
CA GLY A 100 -14.12 1.24 -12.74
C GLY A 100 -13.62 0.22 -11.74
N PHE A 101 -12.41 -0.33 -11.91
CA PHE A 101 -11.75 -1.19 -10.94
C PHE A 101 -10.50 -0.51 -10.35
N HIS A 102 -10.35 -0.63 -9.04
CA HIS A 102 -9.22 -0.07 -8.32
C HIS A 102 -8.02 -1.02 -8.28
N GLY A 103 -6.84 -0.46 -8.45
CA GLY A 103 -5.56 -1.07 -8.05
C GLY A 103 -4.97 -0.22 -6.93
N ASP A 104 -4.30 -0.88 -6.00
CA ASP A 104 -3.76 -0.27 -4.78
C ASP A 104 -2.43 -0.93 -4.44
N SER A 105 -1.39 -0.14 -4.21
CA SER A 105 -0.07 -0.66 -3.82
C SER A 105 0.84 0.42 -3.28
N ALA A 106 1.60 0.10 -2.26
CA ALA A 106 2.55 1.01 -1.63
C ALA A 106 4.00 0.50 -1.70
N PHE A 107 4.94 1.36 -1.36
CA PHE A 107 6.31 0.99 -1.04
C PHE A 107 6.87 1.91 0.04
N THR A 108 7.91 1.43 0.72
CA THR A 108 8.75 2.24 1.62
C THR A 108 10.20 2.14 1.16
N VAL A 109 10.90 3.26 1.16
CA VAL A 109 12.33 3.31 0.81
C VAL A 109 13.08 4.28 1.72
N GLY A 110 14.35 3.97 1.98
CA GLY A 110 15.28 4.93 2.55
C GLY A 110 15.83 5.87 1.49
N VAL A 111 16.15 7.08 1.88
CA VAL A 111 16.74 8.13 1.03
C VAL A 111 18.21 8.28 1.40
N GLY A 112 19.09 7.82 0.51
CA GLY A 112 20.52 7.76 0.78
C GLY A 112 20.87 6.77 1.91
N GLU A 113 21.73 7.18 2.84
CA GLU A 113 22.09 6.34 3.99
C GLU A 113 21.09 6.50 5.13
N ILE A 114 20.42 5.41 5.50
CA ILE A 114 19.49 5.33 6.63
C ILE A 114 20.08 4.49 7.76
N SER A 115 19.49 4.54 8.95
CA SER A 115 19.94 3.72 10.08
C SER A 115 19.72 2.22 9.81
N GLU A 116 20.55 1.38 10.43
CA GLU A 116 20.39 -0.09 10.36
C GLU A 116 19.03 -0.54 10.88
N GLU A 117 18.50 0.12 11.91
CA GLU A 117 17.18 -0.16 12.45
C GLU A 117 16.07 0.14 11.44
N ALA A 118 16.15 1.27 10.75
CA ALA A 118 15.23 1.67 9.70
C ALA A 118 15.27 0.70 8.51
N GLN A 119 16.45 0.32 8.06
CA GLN A 119 16.61 -0.67 6.99
C GLN A 119 16.02 -2.02 7.40
N ARG A 120 16.31 -2.46 8.61
CA ARG A 120 15.77 -3.70 9.16
C ARG A 120 14.24 -3.68 9.25
N LEU A 121 13.64 -2.54 9.64
CA LEU A 121 12.19 -2.36 9.66
C LEU A 121 11.59 -2.54 8.25
N ILE A 122 12.16 -1.89 7.24
CA ILE A 122 11.74 -2.01 5.84
C ILE A 122 11.82 -3.47 5.37
N ASP A 123 12.94 -4.15 5.64
CA ASP A 123 13.18 -5.51 5.19
C ASP A 123 12.22 -6.50 5.86
N VAL A 124 12.02 -6.38 7.18
CA VAL A 124 11.10 -7.25 7.94
C VAL A 124 9.66 -7.01 7.50
N THR A 125 9.26 -5.76 7.27
CA THR A 125 7.93 -5.40 6.77
C THR A 125 7.69 -6.03 5.41
N SER A 126 8.65 -5.89 4.49
CA SER A 126 8.57 -6.50 3.16
C SER A 126 8.48 -8.01 3.23
N GLN A 127 9.32 -8.66 4.04
CA GLN A 127 9.32 -10.12 4.16
C GLN A 127 8.02 -10.64 4.81
N SER A 128 7.48 -9.93 5.81
CA SER A 128 6.21 -10.32 6.44
C SER A 128 5.03 -10.32 5.44
N LEU A 129 5.04 -9.39 4.48
CA LEU A 129 4.07 -9.39 3.36
C LEU A 129 4.18 -10.70 2.55
N TYR A 130 5.38 -11.12 2.20
CA TYR A 130 5.56 -12.36 1.44
C TYR A 130 5.16 -13.60 2.25
N GLU A 131 5.38 -13.61 3.56
CA GLU A 131 4.89 -14.70 4.42
C GLU A 131 3.34 -14.76 4.43
N GLY A 132 2.69 -13.58 4.49
CA GLY A 132 1.23 -13.48 4.35
C GLY A 132 0.74 -13.97 2.98
N ILE A 133 1.38 -13.53 1.89
CA ILE A 133 1.03 -13.93 0.51
C ILE A 133 1.10 -15.45 0.33
N LYS A 134 2.09 -16.13 0.91
CA LYS A 134 2.20 -17.60 0.87
C LYS A 134 0.97 -18.31 1.45
N LYS A 135 0.24 -17.66 2.35
CA LYS A 135 -1.00 -18.19 2.95
C LYS A 135 -2.26 -17.80 2.17
N ALA A 136 -2.14 -16.89 1.19
CA ALA A 136 -3.26 -16.45 0.35
C ALA A 136 -3.59 -17.50 -0.73
N VAL A 137 -3.98 -18.70 -0.31
CA VAL A 137 -4.30 -19.82 -1.19
C VAL A 137 -5.78 -20.17 -1.14
N VAL A 138 -6.33 -20.66 -2.25
CA VAL A 138 -7.74 -21.10 -2.34
C VAL A 138 -7.99 -22.21 -1.30
N GLY A 139 -9.05 -22.03 -0.51
CA GLY A 139 -9.39 -22.96 0.57
C GLY A 139 -8.75 -22.67 1.92
N GLY A 140 -7.75 -21.78 1.97
CA GLY A 140 -7.22 -21.24 3.23
C GLY A 140 -8.22 -20.30 3.91
N ARG A 141 -7.93 -19.94 5.15
CA ARG A 141 -8.72 -18.96 5.90
C ARG A 141 -8.06 -17.59 5.86
N LEU A 142 -8.84 -16.54 5.87
CA LEU A 142 -8.34 -15.17 5.83
C LEU A 142 -7.27 -14.89 6.90
N THR A 143 -7.53 -15.34 8.13
CA THR A 143 -6.61 -15.10 9.24
C THR A 143 -5.34 -15.95 9.22
N ASP A 144 -5.21 -16.88 8.27
CA ASP A 144 -3.92 -17.55 8.04
C ASP A 144 -2.90 -16.56 7.47
N ILE A 145 -3.36 -15.61 6.64
CA ILE A 145 -2.56 -14.47 6.15
C ILE A 145 -2.16 -13.60 7.34
N SER A 146 -3.14 -13.17 8.11
CA SER A 146 -2.97 -12.28 9.28
C SER A 146 -1.96 -12.83 10.30
N HIS A 147 -2.09 -14.13 10.61
CA HIS A 147 -1.21 -14.81 11.55
C HIS A 147 0.23 -14.90 11.03
N ALA A 148 0.41 -15.25 9.76
CA ALA A 148 1.74 -15.38 9.17
C ALA A 148 2.50 -14.03 9.16
N VAL A 149 1.80 -12.92 8.89
CA VAL A 149 2.36 -11.57 8.97
C VAL A 149 2.81 -11.27 10.41
N GLN A 150 1.92 -11.47 11.37
CA GLN A 150 2.18 -11.21 12.80
C GLN A 150 3.33 -12.07 13.31
N GLU A 151 3.30 -13.37 13.07
CA GLU A 151 4.31 -14.33 13.54
C GLU A 151 5.71 -13.94 13.05
N TYR A 152 5.83 -13.55 11.77
CA TYR A 152 7.09 -13.13 11.21
C TYR A 152 7.60 -11.82 11.82
N ALA A 153 6.75 -10.78 11.86
CA ALA A 153 7.12 -9.47 12.37
C ALA A 153 7.51 -9.53 13.87
N GLU A 154 6.70 -10.20 14.70
CA GLU A 154 6.96 -10.34 16.14
C GLU A 154 8.18 -11.25 16.40
N GLY A 155 8.41 -12.27 15.58
CA GLY A 155 9.62 -13.09 15.61
C GLY A 155 10.90 -12.31 15.32
N CYS A 156 10.79 -11.21 14.59
CA CYS A 156 11.87 -10.25 14.34
C CYS A 156 11.92 -9.10 15.35
N SER A 157 11.17 -9.16 16.45
CA SER A 157 11.09 -8.16 17.51
C SER A 157 10.49 -6.81 17.08
N PHE A 158 9.62 -6.83 16.08
CA PHE A 158 8.74 -5.72 15.75
C PHE A 158 7.31 -6.04 16.16
N SER A 159 6.46 -5.02 16.25
CA SER A 159 5.04 -5.19 16.55
C SER A 159 4.18 -4.76 15.36
N VAL A 160 3.00 -5.35 15.21
CA VAL A 160 2.04 -4.96 14.17
C VAL A 160 1.11 -3.88 14.65
N VAL A 161 0.91 -2.85 13.84
CA VAL A 161 -0.13 -1.82 14.07
C VAL A 161 -1.51 -2.47 13.93
N ARG A 162 -2.43 -2.14 14.85
CA ARG A 162 -3.74 -2.79 14.93
C ARG A 162 -4.89 -1.95 14.40
N GLU A 163 -4.68 -0.64 14.27
CA GLU A 163 -5.67 0.34 13.88
C GLU A 163 -5.95 0.35 12.38
N TYR A 164 -5.00 -0.11 11.59
CA TYR A 164 -5.12 -0.19 10.14
C TYR A 164 -5.02 -1.63 9.67
N VAL A 165 -5.80 -1.94 8.63
CA VAL A 165 -5.94 -3.29 8.11
C VAL A 165 -5.95 -3.28 6.59
N GLY A 166 -5.55 -4.38 5.98
CA GLY A 166 -5.81 -4.64 4.57
C GLY A 166 -7.30 -4.83 4.30
N HIS A 167 -7.68 -4.93 3.03
CA HIS A 167 -9.07 -4.99 2.63
C HIS A 167 -9.28 -5.72 1.31
N GLY A 168 -10.51 -6.13 1.05
CA GLY A 168 -10.93 -6.48 -0.30
C GLY A 168 -10.86 -5.25 -1.21
N ILE A 169 -10.65 -5.46 -2.50
CA ILE A 169 -10.56 -4.39 -3.49
C ILE A 169 -11.21 -4.83 -4.80
N GLY A 170 -11.89 -3.90 -5.45
CA GLY A 170 -12.57 -4.18 -6.71
C GLY A 170 -13.15 -2.94 -7.34
N ARG A 171 -14.47 -2.83 -7.39
CA ARG A 171 -15.15 -1.62 -7.87
C ARG A 171 -15.16 -0.49 -6.85
N SER A 172 -14.99 -0.81 -5.59
CA SER A 172 -14.70 0.16 -4.53
C SER A 172 -13.26 0.02 -4.09
N LEU A 173 -12.66 1.12 -3.63
CA LEU A 173 -11.29 1.11 -3.09
C LEU A 173 -11.22 0.18 -1.88
N HIS A 174 -12.20 0.27 -0.99
CA HIS A 174 -12.31 -0.61 0.18
C HIS A 174 -13.57 -1.46 0.06
N GLU A 175 -13.37 -2.77 -0.01
CA GLU A 175 -14.41 -3.79 0.00
C GLU A 175 -14.16 -4.80 1.13
N GLU A 176 -15.20 -5.55 1.50
CA GLU A 176 -15.03 -6.72 2.36
C GLU A 176 -14.23 -7.83 1.65
N PRO A 177 -13.47 -8.64 2.37
CA PRO A 177 -13.28 -8.63 3.83
C PRO A 177 -12.19 -7.66 4.29
N GLN A 178 -12.25 -7.23 5.55
CA GLN A 178 -11.09 -6.63 6.22
C GLN A 178 -10.03 -7.70 6.45
N VAL A 179 -8.75 -7.35 6.27
CA VAL A 179 -7.60 -8.26 6.40
C VAL A 179 -6.63 -7.70 7.46
N PRO A 180 -6.86 -7.95 8.75
CA PRO A 180 -5.94 -7.53 9.80
C PRO A 180 -4.55 -8.16 9.61
N ASN A 181 -3.52 -7.46 10.04
CA ASN A 181 -2.14 -7.97 10.03
C ASN A 181 -1.82 -8.81 11.29
N TYR A 182 -2.83 -9.21 12.05
CA TYR A 182 -2.71 -9.99 13.29
C TYR A 182 -3.93 -10.90 13.48
N GLY A 183 -3.78 -11.92 14.28
CA GLY A 183 -4.88 -12.79 14.71
C GLY A 183 -4.53 -14.27 14.79
N SER A 184 -5.45 -15.06 15.35
CA SER A 184 -5.31 -16.51 15.42
C SER A 184 -5.59 -17.14 14.04
N PRO A 185 -4.82 -18.15 13.62
CA PRO A 185 -5.01 -18.79 12.32
C PRO A 185 -6.32 -19.58 12.26
N GLY A 186 -6.74 -19.95 11.07
CA GLY A 186 -7.88 -20.84 10.83
C GLY A 186 -9.25 -20.17 10.97
N ARG A 187 -9.35 -18.85 10.97
CA ARG A 187 -10.60 -18.10 11.16
C ARG A 187 -10.91 -17.20 9.95
N GLY A 188 -12.08 -16.57 10.02
CA GLY A 188 -12.55 -15.68 8.96
C GLY A 188 -13.08 -16.43 7.73
N PRO A 189 -13.41 -15.72 6.64
CA PRO A 189 -13.92 -16.32 5.42
C PRO A 189 -12.88 -17.23 4.75
N LEU A 190 -13.36 -18.23 4.01
CA LEU A 190 -12.55 -19.04 3.12
C LEU A 190 -12.08 -18.18 1.92
N LEU A 191 -10.82 -18.28 1.58
CA LEU A 191 -10.26 -17.67 0.39
C LEU A 191 -10.75 -18.43 -0.86
N LYS A 192 -11.24 -17.69 -1.83
CA LYS A 192 -11.81 -18.24 -3.07
C LYS A 192 -11.11 -17.65 -4.28
N SER A 193 -11.11 -18.39 -5.38
CA SER A 193 -10.68 -17.85 -6.67
C SER A 193 -11.50 -16.63 -7.06
N GLY A 194 -10.85 -15.61 -7.60
CA GLY A 194 -11.47 -14.34 -7.99
C GLY A 194 -11.52 -13.28 -6.88
N MET A 195 -11.12 -13.60 -5.65
CA MET A 195 -10.91 -12.58 -4.62
C MET A 195 -9.66 -11.76 -4.92
N ALA A 196 -9.78 -10.43 -4.82
CA ALA A 196 -8.66 -9.51 -4.82
C ALA A 196 -8.54 -8.85 -3.43
N LEU A 197 -7.33 -8.84 -2.88
CA LEU A 197 -7.04 -8.32 -1.55
C LEU A 197 -5.88 -7.34 -1.63
N ALA A 198 -6.02 -6.17 -1.03
CA ALA A 198 -4.93 -5.27 -0.71
C ALA A 198 -4.42 -5.58 0.70
N LEU A 199 -3.17 -6.03 0.80
CA LEU A 199 -2.52 -6.31 2.07
C LEU A 199 -1.73 -5.07 2.47
N SER A 200 -2.17 -4.37 3.50
CA SER A 200 -1.52 -3.16 3.97
C SER A 200 -0.48 -3.49 5.02
N LEU A 201 0.79 -3.39 4.66
CA LEU A 201 1.95 -3.73 5.50
C LEU A 201 2.93 -2.56 5.69
N ILE A 202 2.50 -1.34 5.43
CA ILE A 202 3.24 -0.14 5.85
C ILE A 202 3.22 0.00 7.40
N HIS A 203 2.45 -0.87 8.08
CA HIS A 203 2.05 -0.75 9.48
C HIS A 203 2.74 -1.80 10.39
N ILE A 204 4.03 -1.91 10.31
CA ILE A 204 4.82 -2.72 11.27
C ILE A 204 5.71 -1.82 12.10
#